data_32dd7805e650935527c59a05726ae861
#
_entry.id   32dd7805e650935527c59a05726ae861
#
_cell.length_a   1.000
_cell.length_b   1.000
_cell.length_c   1.000
_cell.angle_alpha   90.00
_cell.angle_beta   90.00
_cell.angle_gamma   90.00
#
_symmetry.space_group_name_H-M   'P 1'
#
loop_
_entity.id
_entity.type
_entity.pdbx_description
1 polymer ?
#
loop_
_entity_poly.entity_id
_entity_poly.type
_entity_poly.pdbx_seq_one_letter_code
_entity_poly.pdbx_strand_id
1 'polypeptide(L)'
;MKKIFEKIIEGILTCSGFVTSITILLIVLFLFTEAFGLFNSKVIEEGYVLALNKGNKVNTLSPAQIKDVFDEEITNWKELGGEDLPIRVFRLEDITEYYTEEELGPAYEYAGERITQLVEKTPGIVAFVPQKFIVQPDAVHFIG
;
A
#
# COMPACT_ATOMS: atom_id res chain seq x y z
N MET A 1 -21.25 48.32 -38.15
CA MET A 1 -20.90 46.92 -38.39
C MET A 1 -19.58 46.53 -37.78
N LYS A 2 -18.52 47.30 -37.89
CA LYS A 2 -17.23 46.98 -37.29
C LYS A 2 -17.29 46.75 -35.76
N LYS A 3 -18.04 47.56 -35.05
CA LYS A 3 -18.17 47.48 -33.60
C LYS A 3 -18.86 46.18 -33.12
N ILE A 4 -19.83 45.71 -33.85
CA ILE A 4 -20.52 44.46 -33.54
C ILE A 4 -19.62 43.27 -33.81
N PHE A 5 -18.91 43.35 -34.93
CA PHE A 5 -17.95 42.29 -35.32
C PHE A 5 -16.79 42.19 -34.31
N GLU A 6 -16.28 43.36 -33.88
CA GLU A 6 -15.23 43.40 -32.86
C GLU A 6 -15.72 42.82 -31.51
N LYS A 7 -16.94 43.12 -31.10
CA LYS A 7 -17.54 42.58 -29.90
C LYS A 7 -17.73 41.07 -29.97
N ILE A 8 -18.12 40.57 -31.13
CA ILE A 8 -18.29 39.12 -31.35
C ILE A 8 -16.93 38.43 -31.24
N ILE A 9 -15.92 38.99 -31.89
CA ILE A 9 -14.55 38.43 -31.83
C ILE A 9 -14.02 38.50 -30.41
N GLU A 10 -14.19 39.59 -29.71
CA GLU A 10 -13.79 39.75 -28.31
C GLU A 10 -14.50 38.75 -27.39
N GLY A 11 -15.80 38.56 -27.62
CA GLY A 11 -16.57 37.56 -26.90
C GLY A 11 -16.08 36.14 -27.15
N ILE A 12 -15.80 35.81 -28.40
CA ILE A 12 -15.27 34.48 -28.77
C ILE A 12 -13.89 34.25 -28.16
N LEU A 13 -13.00 35.24 -28.21
CA LEU A 13 -11.68 35.15 -27.61
C LEU A 13 -11.74 34.99 -26.10
N THR A 14 -12.62 35.75 -25.45
CA THR A 14 -12.83 35.68 -24.01
C THR A 14 -13.40 34.32 -23.61
N CYS A 15 -14.43 33.83 -24.31
CA CYS A 15 -15.01 32.53 -24.08
C CYS A 15 -13.99 31.40 -24.32
N SER A 16 -13.20 31.50 -25.38
CA SER A 16 -12.16 30.51 -25.69
C SER A 16 -11.10 30.43 -24.57
N GLY A 17 -10.62 31.58 -24.11
CA GLY A 17 -9.68 31.66 -23.00
C GLY A 17 -10.26 31.11 -21.71
N PHE A 18 -11.52 31.42 -21.44
CA PHE A 18 -12.22 30.92 -20.25
C PHE A 18 -12.39 29.39 -20.29
N VAL A 19 -12.80 28.85 -21.45
CA VAL A 19 -12.95 27.39 -21.64
C VAL A 19 -11.60 26.70 -21.49
N THR A 20 -10.54 27.27 -22.07
CA THR A 20 -9.19 26.71 -21.92
C THR A 20 -8.74 26.70 -20.46
N SER A 21 -8.99 27.81 -19.75
CA SER A 21 -8.65 27.88 -18.30
C SER A 21 -9.42 26.87 -17.47
N ILE A 22 -10.70 26.67 -17.73
CA ILE A 22 -11.52 25.65 -17.06
C ILE A 22 -10.99 24.26 -17.36
N THR A 23 -10.65 23.99 -18.62
CA THR A 23 -10.11 22.69 -19.05
C THR A 23 -8.80 22.37 -18.32
N ILE A 24 -7.89 23.35 -18.25
CA ILE A 24 -6.62 23.20 -17.53
C ILE A 24 -6.88 22.94 -16.04
N LEU A 25 -7.80 23.70 -15.46
CA LEU A 25 -8.17 23.54 -14.05
C LEU A 25 -8.73 22.14 -13.78
N LEU A 26 -9.59 21.63 -14.66
CA LEU A 26 -10.17 20.29 -14.54
C LEU A 26 -9.09 19.21 -14.67
N ILE A 27 -8.14 19.39 -15.58
CA ILE A 27 -7.02 18.44 -15.73
C ILE A 27 -6.16 18.43 -14.44
N VAL A 28 -5.86 19.62 -13.92
CA VAL A 28 -5.08 19.73 -12.66
C VAL A 28 -5.84 19.08 -11.51
N LEU A 29 -7.14 19.36 -11.36
CA LEU A 29 -7.97 18.74 -10.32
C LEU A 29 -8.03 17.22 -10.49
N PHE A 30 -8.15 16.73 -11.71
CA PHE A 30 -8.16 15.31 -12.01
C PHE A 30 -6.83 14.66 -11.62
N LEU A 31 -5.71 15.28 -11.97
CA LEU A 31 -4.38 14.78 -11.59
C LEU A 31 -4.19 14.79 -10.07
N PHE A 32 -4.67 15.84 -9.40
CA PHE A 32 -4.65 15.89 -7.93
C PHE A 32 -5.50 14.80 -7.31
N THR A 33 -6.69 14.55 -7.83
CA THR A 33 -7.56 13.48 -7.34
C THR A 33 -6.92 12.12 -7.50
N GLU A 34 -6.28 11.86 -8.63
CA GLU A 34 -5.55 10.62 -8.84
C GLU A 34 -4.31 10.51 -7.94
N ALA A 35 -3.56 11.61 -7.78
CA ALA A 35 -2.43 11.64 -6.87
C ALA A 35 -2.88 11.41 -5.42
N PHE A 36 -3.96 12.03 -4.98
CA PHE A 36 -4.56 11.75 -3.67
C PHE A 36 -5.06 10.32 -3.58
N GLY A 37 -5.63 9.79 -4.65
CA GLY A 37 -6.02 8.40 -4.73
C GLY A 37 -4.83 7.46 -4.54
N LEU A 38 -3.68 7.79 -5.12
CA LEU A 38 -2.45 7.03 -4.92
C LEU A 38 -1.89 7.18 -3.50
N PHE A 39 -2.03 8.36 -2.89
CA PHE A 39 -1.60 8.59 -1.51
C PHE A 39 -2.53 7.97 -0.47
N ASN A 40 -3.83 7.98 -0.74
CA ASN A 40 -4.84 7.41 0.13
C ASN A 40 -5.19 5.97 -0.23
N SER A 41 -4.82 5.55 -1.46
CA SER A 41 -5.11 4.20 -1.87
C SER A 41 -4.14 3.26 -1.19
N LYS A 42 -4.73 2.36 -0.54
CA LYS A 42 -4.23 1.03 -0.32
C LYS A 42 -2.70 0.95 -0.31
N VAL A 43 -2.13 1.26 0.82
CA VAL A 43 -0.78 0.82 1.15
C VAL A 43 -0.72 -0.71 0.98
N ILE A 44 -1.87 -1.37 1.09
CA ILE A 44 -2.07 -2.79 0.83
C ILE A 44 -2.79 -2.92 -0.52
N GLU A 45 -2.13 -3.53 -1.49
CA GLU A 45 -2.74 -3.84 -2.78
C GLU A 45 -3.86 -4.87 -2.63
N GLU A 46 -4.83 -4.85 -3.55
CA GLU A 46 -5.91 -5.83 -3.55
C GLU A 46 -5.35 -7.25 -3.64
N GLY A 47 -5.80 -8.12 -2.75
CA GLY A 47 -5.29 -9.49 -2.65
C GLY A 47 -4.06 -9.68 -1.78
N TYR A 48 -3.46 -8.59 -1.28
CA TYR A 48 -2.38 -8.63 -0.30
C TYR A 48 -2.90 -8.43 1.10
N VAL A 49 -2.19 -8.97 2.07
CA VAL A 49 -2.52 -8.84 3.49
C VAL A 49 -1.28 -8.55 4.32
N LEU A 50 -1.48 -7.93 5.47
CA LEU A 50 -0.47 -7.84 6.51
C LEU A 50 -0.72 -8.96 7.51
N ALA A 51 0.19 -9.91 7.57
CA ALA A 51 0.12 -11.04 8.48
C ALA A 51 1.13 -10.86 9.61
N LEU A 52 0.65 -10.98 10.84
CA LEU A 52 1.46 -10.85 12.04
C LEU A 52 1.46 -12.17 12.81
N ASN A 53 2.43 -12.31 13.70
CA ASN A 53 2.43 -13.42 14.63
C ASN A 53 1.14 -13.38 15.49
N LYS A 54 0.55 -14.52 15.74
CA LYS A 54 -0.71 -14.64 16.48
C LYS A 54 -0.63 -14.05 17.89
N GLY A 55 0.55 -14.02 18.49
CA GLY A 55 0.77 -13.40 19.79
C GLY A 55 0.84 -11.89 19.77
N ASN A 56 0.86 -11.26 18.59
CA ASN A 56 0.91 -9.82 18.49
C ASN A 56 -0.47 -9.21 18.78
N LYS A 57 -0.52 -8.24 19.68
CA LYS A 57 -1.76 -7.60 20.13
C LYS A 57 -2.19 -6.41 19.29
N VAL A 58 -1.37 -5.97 18.34
CA VAL A 58 -1.70 -4.86 17.45
C VAL A 58 -2.75 -5.32 16.44
N ASN A 59 -3.90 -4.66 16.43
CA ASN A 59 -5.04 -5.04 15.58
C ASN A 59 -5.23 -4.11 14.38
N THR A 60 -4.75 -2.89 14.47
CA THR A 60 -4.92 -1.88 13.42
C THR A 60 -3.67 -1.03 13.28
N LEU A 61 -3.36 -0.69 12.04
CA LEU A 61 -2.29 0.25 11.70
C LEU A 61 -2.83 1.24 10.68
N SER A 62 -2.53 2.53 10.86
CA SER A 62 -2.83 3.53 9.85
C SER A 62 -1.89 3.37 8.65
N PRO A 63 -2.27 3.88 7.47
CA PRO A 63 -1.37 3.85 6.31
C PRO A 63 0.00 4.49 6.59
N ALA A 64 0.04 5.57 7.35
CA ALA A 64 1.29 6.23 7.75
C ALA A 64 2.15 5.32 8.64
N GLN A 65 1.54 4.61 9.58
CA GLN A 65 2.23 3.67 10.46
C GLN A 65 2.78 2.48 9.67
N ILE A 66 2.02 1.95 8.73
CA ILE A 66 2.47 0.86 7.85
C ILE A 66 3.69 1.31 7.06
N LYS A 67 3.65 2.50 6.48
CA LYS A 67 4.77 3.06 5.75
C LYS A 67 6.01 3.19 6.63
N ASP A 68 5.86 3.75 7.82
CA ASP A 68 6.96 3.95 8.76
C ASP A 68 7.58 2.63 9.21
N VAL A 69 6.77 1.61 9.38
CA VAL A 69 7.24 0.25 9.69
C VAL A 69 8.09 -0.31 8.55
N PHE A 70 7.61 -0.21 7.31
CA PHE A 70 8.34 -0.72 6.15
C PHE A 70 9.55 0.13 5.77
N ASP A 71 9.57 1.41 6.12
CA ASP A 71 10.71 2.30 5.94
C ASP A 71 11.72 2.21 7.09
N GLU A 72 11.47 1.35 8.07
CA GLU A 72 12.32 1.13 9.26
C GLU A 72 12.43 2.37 10.17
N GLU A 73 11.48 3.30 10.10
CA GLU A 73 11.38 4.44 11.00
C GLU A 73 10.76 4.05 12.33
N ILE A 74 9.84 3.09 12.32
CA ILE A 74 9.29 2.43 13.51
C ILE A 74 9.90 1.03 13.57
N THR A 75 10.66 0.72 14.59
CA THR A 75 11.42 -0.53 14.70
C THR A 75 11.01 -1.42 15.87
N ASN A 76 10.04 -0.97 16.67
CA ASN A 76 9.57 -1.73 17.83
C ASN A 76 8.04 -1.63 17.93
N TRP A 77 7.39 -2.75 18.19
CA TRP A 77 5.95 -2.82 18.35
C TRP A 77 5.41 -1.99 19.52
N LYS A 78 6.24 -1.69 20.50
CA LYS A 78 5.88 -0.82 21.62
C LYS A 78 5.48 0.58 21.13
N GLU A 79 6.10 1.08 20.09
CA GLU A 79 5.77 2.37 19.50
C GLU A 79 4.37 2.39 18.88
N LEU A 80 3.82 1.22 18.60
CA LEU A 80 2.49 1.04 18.01
C LEU A 80 1.45 0.54 19.03
N GLY A 81 1.80 0.58 20.31
CA GLY A 81 0.92 0.11 21.39
C GLY A 81 0.97 -1.40 21.65
N GLY A 82 1.92 -2.09 21.06
CA GLY A 82 2.18 -3.51 21.30
C GLY A 82 3.19 -3.77 22.39
N GLU A 83 3.69 -4.97 22.43
CA GLU A 83 4.73 -5.37 23.38
C GLU A 83 6.09 -4.80 22.98
N ASP A 84 7.02 -4.75 23.94
CA ASP A 84 8.40 -4.37 23.68
C ASP A 84 9.09 -5.48 22.90
N LEU A 85 8.99 -5.43 21.59
CA LEU A 85 9.44 -6.46 20.67
C LEU A 85 9.91 -5.80 19.37
N PRO A 86 11.13 -6.11 18.90
CA PRO A 86 11.62 -5.57 17.63
C PRO A 86 10.73 -5.99 16.47
N ILE A 87 10.48 -5.05 15.56
CA ILE A 87 9.70 -5.34 14.34
C ILE A 87 10.61 -5.98 13.30
N ARG A 88 10.17 -7.10 12.77
CA ARG A 88 10.84 -7.77 11.67
C ARG A 88 9.95 -7.72 10.44
N VAL A 89 10.40 -6.99 9.42
CA VAL A 89 9.66 -6.82 8.17
C VAL A 89 9.98 -7.97 7.22
N PHE A 90 8.95 -8.59 6.69
CA PHE A 90 9.07 -9.60 5.64
C PHE A 90 8.28 -9.17 4.41
N ARG A 91 8.94 -9.18 3.26
CA ARG A 91 8.32 -8.96 1.95
C ARG A 91 8.50 -10.23 1.13
N LEU A 92 7.55 -10.48 0.22
CA LEU A 92 7.62 -11.66 -0.64
C LEU A 92 8.93 -11.77 -1.42
N GLU A 93 9.46 -10.65 -1.86
CA GLU A 93 10.75 -10.57 -2.57
C GLU A 93 11.95 -11.05 -1.74
N ASP A 94 11.83 -11.02 -0.42
CA ASP A 94 12.89 -11.43 0.51
C ASP A 94 12.84 -12.93 0.84
N ILE A 95 11.91 -13.67 0.26
CA ILE A 95 11.68 -15.09 0.58
C ILE A 95 12.93 -15.96 0.32
N THR A 96 13.71 -15.60 -0.70
CA THR A 96 14.94 -16.33 -1.05
C THR A 96 16.06 -16.12 -0.05
N GLU A 97 15.99 -15.10 0.79
CA GLU A 97 16.93 -14.87 1.89
C GLU A 97 16.64 -15.78 3.09
N TYR A 98 15.41 -16.26 3.21
CA TYR A 98 14.96 -17.10 4.31
C TYR A 98 14.94 -18.58 3.98
N TYR A 99 14.69 -18.92 2.72
CA TYR A 99 14.51 -20.30 2.28
C TYR A 99 15.26 -20.59 0.98
N THR A 100 15.74 -21.82 0.84
CA THR A 100 16.37 -22.30 -0.39
C THR A 100 15.31 -22.66 -1.44
N GLU A 101 15.74 -22.82 -2.69
CA GLU A 101 14.84 -23.29 -3.77
C GLU A 101 14.25 -24.66 -3.46
N GLU A 102 14.98 -25.53 -2.80
CA GLU A 102 14.50 -26.85 -2.39
C GLU A 102 13.38 -26.75 -1.36
N GLU A 103 13.50 -25.80 -0.43
CA GLU A 103 12.48 -25.58 0.60
C GLU A 103 11.21 -24.94 0.03
N LEU A 104 11.35 -24.12 -1.01
CA LEU A 104 10.22 -23.44 -1.67
C LEU A 104 9.59 -24.30 -2.77
N GLY A 105 10.32 -25.25 -3.33
CA GLY A 105 9.89 -26.02 -4.48
C GLY A 105 10.25 -25.36 -5.82
N PRO A 106 10.36 -26.12 -6.92
CA PRO A 106 10.78 -25.59 -8.23
C PRO A 106 9.87 -24.49 -8.79
N ALA A 107 8.58 -24.51 -8.42
CA ALA A 107 7.59 -23.52 -8.86
C ALA A 107 7.03 -22.73 -7.66
N TYR A 108 7.80 -22.60 -6.59
CA TYR A 108 7.38 -21.97 -5.33
C TYR A 108 6.11 -22.62 -4.74
N GLU A 109 5.95 -23.90 -4.92
CA GLU A 109 4.77 -24.67 -4.50
C GLU A 109 4.58 -24.66 -2.98
N TYR A 110 5.69 -24.64 -2.24
CA TYR A 110 5.68 -24.65 -0.78
C TYR A 110 5.84 -23.27 -0.16
N ALA A 111 5.91 -22.21 -0.98
CA ALA A 111 6.12 -20.85 -0.49
C ALA A 111 5.07 -20.41 0.52
N GLY A 112 3.79 -20.68 0.24
CA GLY A 112 2.69 -20.32 1.15
C GLY A 112 2.83 -20.99 2.51
N GLU A 113 3.14 -22.28 2.51
CA GLU A 113 3.35 -23.04 3.74
C GLU A 113 4.55 -22.52 4.54
N ARG A 114 5.65 -22.22 3.85
CA ARG A 114 6.86 -21.69 4.50
C ARG A 114 6.63 -20.29 5.08
N ILE A 115 5.96 -19.40 4.35
CA ILE A 115 5.62 -18.07 4.83
C ILE A 115 4.73 -18.15 6.05
N THR A 116 3.70 -18.99 6.03
CA THR A 116 2.79 -19.18 7.16
C THR A 116 3.57 -19.67 8.39
N GLN A 117 4.46 -20.62 8.22
CA GLN A 117 5.31 -21.11 9.30
C GLN A 117 6.24 -20.03 9.84
N LEU A 118 6.81 -19.21 8.97
CA LEU A 118 7.70 -18.11 9.35
C LEU A 118 6.96 -17.11 10.24
N VAL A 119 5.76 -16.70 9.83
CA VAL A 119 4.92 -15.78 10.60
C VAL A 119 4.55 -16.37 11.94
N GLU A 120 4.18 -17.64 11.97
CA GLU A 120 3.80 -18.34 13.19
C GLU A 120 4.94 -18.44 14.21
N LYS A 121 6.17 -18.62 13.72
CA LYS A 121 7.36 -18.82 14.57
C LYS A 121 8.08 -17.55 14.98
N THR A 122 7.82 -16.43 14.32
CA THR A 122 8.55 -15.18 14.52
C THR A 122 7.67 -14.13 15.22
N PRO A 123 7.85 -13.91 16.53
CA PRO A 123 6.92 -13.06 17.30
C PRO A 123 6.79 -11.61 16.82
N GLY A 124 7.86 -11.02 16.34
CA GLY A 124 7.86 -9.59 15.91
C GLY A 124 7.65 -9.38 14.43
N ILE A 125 7.27 -10.41 13.68
CA ILE A 125 7.18 -10.32 12.23
C ILE A 125 5.93 -9.56 11.77
N VAL A 126 6.09 -8.76 10.71
CA VAL A 126 5.01 -8.25 9.87
C VAL A 126 5.30 -8.65 8.44
N ALA A 127 4.43 -9.46 7.86
CA ALA A 127 4.59 -9.98 6.51
C ALA A 127 3.58 -9.33 5.56
N PHE A 128 4.07 -8.72 4.49
CA PHE A 128 3.25 -8.16 3.42
C PHE A 128 3.29 -9.12 2.23
N VAL A 129 2.26 -9.93 2.09
CA VAL A 129 2.21 -11.01 1.10
C VAL A 129 0.81 -11.14 0.50
N PRO A 130 0.69 -11.72 -0.72
CA PRO A 130 -0.62 -12.08 -1.25
C PRO A 130 -1.34 -13.05 -0.31
N GLN A 131 -2.62 -12.85 -0.11
CA GLN A 131 -3.43 -13.68 0.79
C GLN A 131 -3.34 -15.17 0.48
N LYS A 132 -3.17 -15.53 -0.78
CA LYS A 132 -3.03 -16.93 -1.23
C LYS A 132 -1.82 -17.65 -0.63
N PHE A 133 -0.82 -16.91 -0.17
CA PHE A 133 0.36 -17.49 0.49
C PHE A 133 0.15 -17.78 1.96
N ILE A 134 -0.97 -17.39 2.54
CA ILE A 134 -1.32 -17.76 3.91
C ILE A 134 -2.28 -18.95 3.83
N VAL A 135 -1.71 -20.14 3.94
CA VAL A 135 -2.45 -21.39 3.80
C VAL A 135 -3.19 -21.82 5.06
N GLN A 136 -2.80 -21.26 6.21
CA GLN A 136 -3.48 -21.49 7.49
C GLN A 136 -3.80 -20.13 8.13
N PRO A 137 -4.94 -19.51 7.77
CA PRO A 137 -5.29 -18.18 8.31
C PRO A 137 -5.41 -18.13 9.83
N ASP A 138 -5.77 -19.25 10.46
CA ASP A 138 -5.93 -19.33 11.91
C ASP A 138 -4.59 -19.33 12.68
N ALA A 139 -3.50 -19.59 11.97
CA ALA A 139 -2.16 -19.62 12.57
C ALA A 139 -1.51 -18.21 12.65
N VAL A 140 -2.10 -17.21 12.00
CA VAL A 140 -1.57 -15.87 11.92
C VAL A 140 -2.62 -14.83 12.29
N HIS A 141 -2.17 -13.63 12.62
CA HIS A 141 -3.04 -12.49 12.93
C HIS A 141 -3.02 -11.51 11.76
N PHE A 142 -4.18 -11.20 11.20
CA PHE A 142 -4.30 -10.25 10.09
C PHE A 142 -4.65 -8.85 10.59
N ILE A 143 -4.06 -7.85 9.93
CA ILE A 143 -4.48 -6.46 10.05
C ILE A 143 -5.28 -6.12 8.80
N GLY A 144 -6.53 -5.72 9.00
CA GLY A 144 -7.43 -5.35 7.94
C GLY A 144 -7.40 -3.88 7.59
#